data_ec7a6be75fb1058d486105b35594573d
#
_entry.id   ec7a6be75fb1058d486105b35594573d
#
_cell.length_a   1.000
_cell.length_b   1.000
_cell.length_c   1.000
_cell.angle_alpha   90.00
_cell.angle_beta   90.00
_cell.angle_gamma   90.00
#
_symmetry.space_group_name_H-M   'P 1'
#
loop_
_entity.id
_entity.type
_entity.pdbx_description
1 polymer ?
#
loop_
_entity_poly.entity_id
_entity_poly.type
_entity_poly.pdbx_seq_one_letter_code
_entity_poly.pdbx_strand_id
1 'polypeptide(L)'
;MAAGKHGKLLAPGSRAPDFRLPRLDGGTVALQEILANGPALIAFFKTTCPVCQLTFPYLERIHQGGTLPVYAISQDDAEDTREFNREFGVAFPTLLDTGRSGYPASNAFGISSVPTAFLIERDGGISRVIEGWSKREVEWLGGLAGVEAIRRGDNVPEWKPG
;
A
#
# COMPACT_ATOMS: atom_id res chain seq x y z
N MET A 1 -7.25 -13.75 26.32
CA MET A 1 -7.21 -12.68 25.33
C MET A 1 -7.81 -13.19 24.04
N ALA A 2 -8.85 -12.60 23.58
CA ALA A 2 -9.33 -12.94 22.27
C ALA A 2 -8.15 -12.78 21.29
N ALA A 3 -7.78 -13.88 20.63
CA ALA A 3 -7.00 -13.81 19.42
C ALA A 3 -7.53 -12.62 18.65
N GLY A 4 -6.66 -11.68 18.29
CA GLY A 4 -7.08 -10.44 17.71
C GLY A 4 -8.19 -10.71 16.72
N LYS A 5 -9.34 -10.16 17.00
CA LYS A 5 -10.40 -10.14 16.01
C LYS A 5 -9.77 -9.39 14.85
N HIS A 6 -9.26 -10.14 13.87
CA HIS A 6 -8.95 -9.56 12.59
C HIS A 6 -10.23 -8.89 12.16
N GLY A 7 -10.26 -7.58 12.24
CA GLY A 7 -11.37 -6.81 11.75
C GLY A 7 -11.62 -7.23 10.31
N LYS A 8 -12.86 -7.19 9.90
CA LYS A 8 -13.22 -7.36 8.51
C LYS A 8 -12.46 -6.34 7.67
N LEU A 9 -11.99 -6.74 6.50
CA LEU A 9 -11.36 -5.81 5.56
C LEU A 9 -12.27 -4.60 5.35
N LEU A 10 -11.71 -3.42 5.50
CA LEU A 10 -12.46 -2.19 5.32
C LEU A 10 -12.86 -2.02 3.86
N ALA A 11 -14.09 -1.54 3.66
CA ALA A 11 -14.68 -1.38 2.34
C ALA A 11 -14.69 0.10 1.91
N PRO A 12 -14.87 0.38 0.61
CA PRO A 12 -15.16 1.75 0.17
C PRO A 12 -16.35 2.34 0.91
N GLY A 13 -16.26 3.62 1.27
CA GLY A 13 -17.24 4.30 2.11
C GLY A 13 -16.91 4.28 3.60
N SER A 14 -15.98 3.42 4.03
CA SER A 14 -15.49 3.40 5.41
C SER A 14 -14.51 4.55 5.65
N ARG A 15 -14.36 4.92 6.91
CA ARG A 15 -13.30 5.85 7.32
C ARG A 15 -12.03 5.06 7.64
N ALA A 16 -10.90 5.52 7.12
CA ALA A 16 -9.60 4.90 7.41
C ALA A 16 -9.25 5.10 8.89
N PRO A 17 -8.81 4.04 9.58
CA PRO A 17 -8.31 4.16 10.94
C PRO A 17 -7.07 5.05 11.00
N ASP A 18 -6.95 5.85 12.05
CA ASP A 18 -5.72 6.59 12.32
C ASP A 18 -4.59 5.61 12.62
N PHE A 19 -3.40 6.00 12.19
CA PHE A 19 -2.18 5.31 12.60
C PHE A 19 -1.02 6.29 12.70
N ARG A 20 -0.01 5.90 13.45
CA ARG A 20 1.30 6.53 13.45
C ARG A 20 2.31 5.40 13.44
N LEU A 21 3.11 5.33 12.40
CA LEU A 21 4.04 4.22 12.17
C LEU A 21 5.46 4.73 11.95
N PRO A 22 6.45 3.92 12.32
CA PRO A 22 7.84 4.23 11.98
C PRO A 22 8.04 4.27 10.47
N ARG A 23 8.79 5.26 10.00
CA ARG A 23 9.25 5.30 8.62
C ARG A 23 10.51 4.44 8.48
N LEU A 24 10.66 3.81 7.34
CA LEU A 24 11.85 3.02 7.05
C LEU A 24 13.14 3.88 7.09
N ASP A 25 13.03 5.14 6.71
CA ASP A 25 14.14 6.09 6.65
C ASP A 25 14.30 6.96 7.92
N GLY A 26 13.58 6.62 8.97
CA GLY A 26 13.67 7.29 10.27
C GLY A 26 12.47 8.16 10.60
N GLY A 27 12.24 8.34 11.91
CA GLY A 27 11.07 9.07 12.40
C GLY A 27 9.78 8.30 12.27
N THR A 28 8.67 8.98 12.46
CA THR A 28 7.32 8.42 12.34
C THR A 28 6.46 9.31 11.47
N VAL A 29 5.37 8.75 10.94
CA VAL A 29 4.37 9.51 10.21
C VAL A 29 2.98 9.02 10.58
N ALA A 30 2.03 9.96 10.70
CA ALA A 30 0.62 9.66 10.91
C ALA A 30 -0.15 9.73 9.60
N LEU A 31 -1.26 9.00 9.51
CA LEU A 31 -2.11 9.03 8.32
C LEU A 31 -2.56 10.44 7.97
N GLN A 32 -2.96 11.24 8.94
CA GLN A 32 -3.40 12.62 8.69
C GLN A 32 -2.30 13.50 8.09
N GLU A 33 -1.03 13.24 8.43
CA GLU A 33 0.10 13.95 7.82
C GLU A 33 0.26 13.53 6.35
N ILE A 34 0.07 12.26 6.05
CA ILE A 34 0.09 11.75 4.66
C ILE A 34 -1.00 12.42 3.82
N LEU A 35 -2.19 12.61 4.40
CA LEU A 35 -3.36 13.15 3.70
C LEU A 35 -3.43 14.68 3.70
N ALA A 36 -2.47 15.37 4.29
CA ALA A 36 -2.53 16.82 4.48
C ALA A 36 -2.74 17.62 3.18
N ASN A 37 -2.19 17.13 2.07
CA ASN A 37 -2.22 17.83 0.79
C ASN A 37 -3.12 17.16 -0.26
N GLY A 38 -3.82 16.08 0.09
CA GLY A 38 -4.69 15.38 -0.85
C GLY A 38 -4.78 13.89 -0.59
N PRO A 39 -5.37 13.14 -1.53
CA PRO A 39 -5.48 11.69 -1.41
C PRO A 39 -4.13 11.00 -1.51
N ALA A 40 -4.07 9.77 -1.00
CA ALA A 40 -2.90 8.92 -1.09
C ALA A 40 -3.32 7.46 -1.26
N LEU A 41 -2.47 6.68 -1.91
CA LEU A 41 -2.62 5.24 -2.00
C LEU A 41 -1.76 4.60 -0.91
N ILE A 42 -2.39 3.79 -0.06
CA ILE A 42 -1.72 3.09 1.03
C ILE A 42 -1.72 1.59 0.71
N ALA A 43 -0.55 1.00 0.53
CA ALA A 43 -0.40 -0.39 0.09
C ALA A 43 0.30 -1.24 1.15
N PHE A 44 -0.41 -2.21 1.69
CA PHE A 44 0.12 -3.19 2.65
C PHE A 44 0.79 -4.33 1.92
N PHE A 45 1.95 -4.78 2.41
CA PHE A 45 2.69 -5.85 1.74
C PHE A 45 3.58 -6.66 2.68
N LYS A 46 4.06 -7.78 2.18
CA LYS A 46 5.14 -8.60 2.75
C LYS A 46 6.24 -8.77 1.73
N THR A 47 7.48 -8.84 2.19
CA THR A 47 8.64 -8.95 1.31
C THR A 47 8.72 -10.28 0.58
N THR A 48 8.15 -11.34 1.14
CA THR A 48 8.14 -12.69 0.55
C THR A 48 6.94 -12.96 -0.37
N CYS A 49 6.08 -11.99 -0.57
CA CYS A 49 4.85 -12.14 -1.35
C CYS A 49 5.13 -11.93 -2.85
N PRO A 50 5.00 -12.98 -3.70
CA PRO A 50 5.24 -12.83 -5.14
C PRO A 50 4.34 -11.82 -5.83
N VAL A 51 3.09 -11.70 -5.41
CA VAL A 51 2.14 -10.74 -5.98
C VAL A 51 2.48 -9.32 -5.58
N CYS A 52 3.06 -9.12 -4.39
CA CYS A 52 3.63 -7.83 -3.98
C CYS A 52 4.82 -7.46 -4.85
N GLN A 53 5.70 -8.41 -5.14
CA GLN A 53 6.86 -8.23 -6.02
C GLN A 53 6.45 -7.85 -7.44
N LEU A 54 5.35 -8.42 -7.94
CA LEU A 54 4.76 -8.05 -9.22
C LEU A 54 4.19 -6.62 -9.19
N THR A 55 3.44 -6.29 -8.15
CA THR A 55 2.61 -5.07 -8.08
C THR A 55 3.44 -3.81 -7.84
N PHE A 56 4.41 -3.88 -6.94
CA PHE A 56 5.10 -2.68 -6.43
C PHE A 56 5.89 -1.90 -7.48
N PRO A 57 6.56 -2.51 -8.46
CA PRO A 57 7.19 -1.73 -9.53
C PRO A 57 6.19 -0.86 -10.32
N TYR A 58 4.96 -1.31 -10.45
CA TYR A 58 3.90 -0.54 -11.12
C TYR A 58 3.35 0.59 -10.23
N LEU A 59 3.25 0.36 -8.93
CA LEU A 59 2.89 1.42 -7.98
C LEU A 59 3.97 2.50 -7.94
N GLU A 60 5.23 2.14 -8.11
CA GLU A 60 6.32 3.10 -8.22
C GLU A 60 6.13 4.02 -9.42
N ARG A 61 5.73 3.49 -10.58
CA ARG A 61 5.41 4.31 -11.75
C ARG A 61 4.30 5.31 -11.47
N ILE A 62 3.27 4.91 -10.73
CA ILE A 62 2.17 5.77 -10.32
C ILE A 62 2.69 6.89 -9.42
N HIS A 63 3.50 6.55 -8.42
CA HIS A 63 4.10 7.51 -7.50
C HIS A 63 4.96 8.53 -8.24
N GLN A 64 5.73 8.10 -9.23
CA GLN A 64 6.60 8.96 -10.04
C GLN A 64 5.82 10.03 -10.83
N GLY A 65 4.53 9.82 -11.06
CA GLY A 65 3.66 10.81 -11.68
C GLY A 65 3.50 12.09 -10.86
N GLY A 66 3.75 12.03 -9.55
CA GLY A 66 3.80 13.20 -8.67
C GLY A 66 2.46 13.74 -8.20
N THR A 67 1.33 13.22 -8.72
CA THR A 67 -0.01 13.71 -8.35
C THR A 67 -0.73 12.80 -7.37
N LEU A 68 -0.36 11.51 -7.32
CA LEU A 68 -0.92 10.54 -6.36
C LEU A 68 0.22 9.92 -5.58
N PRO A 69 0.49 10.37 -4.36
CA PRO A 69 1.53 9.76 -3.54
C PRO A 69 1.14 8.33 -3.14
N VAL A 70 2.13 7.44 -3.17
CA VAL A 70 2.00 6.07 -2.71
C VAL A 70 2.84 5.92 -1.44
N TYR A 71 2.24 5.33 -0.42
CA TYR A 71 2.92 4.93 0.81
C TYR A 71 2.72 3.42 0.99
N ALA A 72 3.79 2.70 1.21
CA ALA A 72 3.70 1.29 1.54
C ALA A 72 3.74 1.07 3.05
N ILE A 73 3.06 0.03 3.50
CA ILE A 73 3.14 -0.44 4.88
C ILE A 73 3.63 -1.87 4.85
N SER A 74 4.87 -2.07 5.33
CA SER A 74 5.51 -3.38 5.39
C SER A 74 5.15 -4.10 6.67
N GLN A 75 4.83 -5.38 6.57
CA GLN A 75 4.63 -6.25 7.73
C GLN A 75 5.94 -6.91 8.20
N ASP A 76 7.04 -6.64 7.52
CA ASP A 76 8.36 -7.20 7.85
C ASP A 76 9.27 -6.14 8.49
N ASP A 77 10.44 -6.57 8.95
CA ASP A 77 11.40 -5.69 9.58
C ASP A 77 12.07 -4.72 8.58
N ALA A 78 12.82 -3.77 9.13
CA ALA A 78 13.46 -2.74 8.32
C ALA A 78 14.49 -3.31 7.33
N GLU A 79 15.26 -4.32 7.76
CA GLU A 79 16.30 -4.93 6.92
C GLU A 79 15.70 -5.59 5.68
N ASP A 80 14.74 -6.49 5.89
CA ASP A 80 14.06 -7.17 4.78
C ASP A 80 13.31 -6.20 3.89
N THR A 81 12.70 -5.17 4.46
CA THR A 81 11.98 -4.14 3.72
C THR A 81 12.92 -3.32 2.83
N ARG A 82 14.09 -2.92 3.33
CA ARG A 82 15.10 -2.21 2.52
C ARG A 82 15.59 -3.05 1.36
N GLU A 83 15.82 -4.34 1.61
CA GLU A 83 16.24 -5.28 0.57
C GLU A 83 15.18 -5.42 -0.52
N PHE A 84 13.92 -5.58 -0.13
CA PHE A 84 12.79 -5.61 -1.06
C PHE A 84 12.73 -4.33 -1.92
N ASN A 85 12.79 -3.17 -1.29
CA ASN A 85 12.72 -1.90 -2.01
C ASN A 85 13.86 -1.74 -3.03
N ARG A 86 15.06 -2.16 -2.65
CA ARG A 86 16.22 -2.13 -3.55
C ARG A 86 16.03 -3.08 -4.74
N GLU A 87 15.60 -4.31 -4.48
CA GLU A 87 15.43 -5.34 -5.52
C GLU A 87 14.32 -4.96 -6.52
N PHE A 88 13.22 -4.41 -6.04
CA PHE A 88 12.05 -4.12 -6.87
C PHE A 88 11.92 -2.65 -7.28
N GLY A 89 12.95 -1.85 -7.03
CA GLY A 89 13.02 -0.46 -7.51
C GLY A 89 12.01 0.48 -6.85
N VAL A 90 11.68 0.25 -5.58
CA VAL A 90 10.71 1.04 -4.83
C VAL A 90 11.41 2.21 -4.15
N ALA A 91 11.00 3.44 -4.49
CA ALA A 91 11.48 4.67 -3.88
C ALA A 91 10.40 5.42 -3.09
N PHE A 92 9.12 5.07 -3.27
CA PHE A 92 8.06 5.72 -2.49
C PHE A 92 8.20 5.42 -0.99
N PRO A 93 7.71 6.31 -0.12
CA PRO A 93 7.84 6.14 1.33
C PRO A 93 7.29 4.81 1.82
N THR A 94 8.02 4.17 2.72
CA THR A 94 7.64 2.89 3.30
C THR A 94 7.61 3.00 4.82
N LEU A 95 6.54 2.47 5.42
CA LEU A 95 6.29 2.45 6.85
C LEU A 95 6.38 1.02 7.35
N LEU A 96 6.63 0.86 8.64
CA LEU A 96 6.79 -0.45 9.27
C LEU A 96 5.63 -0.75 10.20
N ASP A 97 4.98 -1.89 10.00
CA ASP A 97 3.87 -2.41 10.79
C ASP A 97 4.18 -3.85 11.18
N THR A 98 5.13 -4.01 12.09
CA THR A 98 5.79 -5.29 12.33
C THR A 98 5.07 -6.16 13.36
N GLY A 99 5.38 -7.47 13.34
CA GLY A 99 4.88 -8.41 14.34
C GLY A 99 5.34 -8.07 15.75
N ARG A 100 6.51 -7.46 15.90
CA ARG A 100 6.99 -6.98 17.19
C ARG A 100 6.06 -5.96 17.82
N SER A 101 5.42 -5.12 16.99
CA SER A 101 4.43 -4.12 17.43
C SER A 101 3.01 -4.67 17.46
N GLY A 102 2.78 -5.92 17.04
CA GLY A 102 1.47 -6.54 16.99
C GLY A 102 0.65 -6.17 15.76
N TYR A 103 1.27 -5.71 14.67
CA TYR A 103 0.61 -5.33 13.41
C TYR A 103 -0.56 -4.35 13.60
N PRO A 104 -0.37 -3.21 14.29
CA PRO A 104 -1.50 -2.35 14.66
C PRO A 104 -2.28 -1.82 13.45
N ALA A 105 -1.60 -1.38 12.40
CA ALA A 105 -2.29 -0.85 11.22
C ALA A 105 -2.93 -1.97 10.39
N SER A 106 -2.24 -3.08 10.17
CA SER A 106 -2.79 -4.22 9.43
C SER A 106 -4.06 -4.75 10.08
N ASN A 107 -4.05 -4.86 11.42
CA ASN A 107 -5.22 -5.31 12.16
C ASN A 107 -6.38 -4.30 12.07
N ALA A 108 -6.08 -3.01 12.20
CA ALA A 108 -7.10 -1.96 12.13
C ALA A 108 -7.77 -1.88 10.74
N PHE A 109 -7.01 -2.11 9.68
CA PHE A 109 -7.53 -2.11 8.31
C PHE A 109 -8.16 -3.46 7.91
N GLY A 110 -8.02 -4.48 8.74
CA GLY A 110 -8.58 -5.81 8.46
C GLY A 110 -7.85 -6.59 7.38
N ILE A 111 -6.53 -6.40 7.27
CA ILE A 111 -5.71 -7.06 6.25
C ILE A 111 -5.67 -8.56 6.50
N SER A 112 -6.11 -9.35 5.51
CA SER A 112 -6.05 -10.82 5.53
C SER A 112 -5.14 -11.38 4.45
N SER A 113 -4.88 -10.61 3.40
CA SER A 113 -3.95 -10.98 2.33
C SER A 113 -3.20 -9.74 1.85
N VAL A 114 -2.08 -9.95 1.22
CA VAL A 114 -1.24 -8.88 0.64
C VAL A 114 -0.92 -9.20 -0.83
N PRO A 115 -0.76 -8.21 -1.68
CA PRO A 115 -0.92 -6.79 -1.39
C PRO A 115 -2.41 -6.42 -1.26
N THR A 116 -2.71 -5.47 -0.39
CA THR A 116 -4.00 -4.80 -0.35
C THR A 116 -3.75 -3.30 -0.30
N ALA A 117 -4.33 -2.57 -1.22
CA ALA A 117 -4.15 -1.13 -1.33
C ALA A 117 -5.47 -0.39 -1.15
N PHE A 118 -5.40 0.73 -0.44
CA PHE A 118 -6.52 1.60 -0.18
C PHE A 118 -6.25 2.97 -0.78
N LEU A 119 -7.18 3.45 -1.61
CA LEU A 119 -7.18 4.86 -1.98
C LEU A 119 -7.94 5.62 -0.91
N ILE A 120 -7.24 6.48 -0.20
CA ILE A 120 -7.80 7.25 0.92
C ILE A 120 -7.84 8.71 0.50
N GLU A 121 -9.04 9.30 0.59
CA GLU A 121 -9.25 10.70 0.25
C GLU A 121 -8.73 11.60 1.36
N ARG A 122 -8.55 12.87 1.06
CA ARG A 122 -8.02 13.85 2.00
C ARG A 122 -8.79 13.90 3.32
N ASP A 123 -10.09 13.65 3.30
CA ASP A 123 -10.95 13.66 4.49
C ASP A 123 -10.83 12.38 5.34
N GLY A 124 -10.03 11.40 4.90
CA GLY A 124 -9.86 10.11 5.56
C GLY A 124 -10.83 9.03 5.09
N GLY A 125 -11.70 9.31 4.17
CA GLY A 125 -12.62 8.31 3.60
C GLY A 125 -11.91 7.40 2.61
N ILE A 126 -12.19 6.10 2.69
CA ILE A 126 -11.69 5.12 1.73
C ILE A 126 -12.61 5.15 0.51
N SER A 127 -12.05 5.47 -0.66
CA SER A 127 -12.81 5.52 -1.91
C SER A 127 -12.65 4.29 -2.78
N ARG A 128 -11.57 3.52 -2.60
CA ARG A 128 -11.31 2.30 -3.37
C ARG A 128 -10.43 1.34 -2.58
N VAL A 129 -10.70 0.04 -2.72
CA VAL A 129 -9.89 -1.03 -2.14
C VAL A 129 -9.49 -1.98 -3.26
N ILE A 130 -8.21 -2.31 -3.34
CA ILE A 130 -7.65 -3.18 -4.36
C ILE A 130 -6.93 -4.33 -3.66
N GLU A 131 -7.42 -5.55 -3.88
CA GLU A 131 -6.83 -6.77 -3.32
C GLU A 131 -6.05 -7.51 -4.40
N GLY A 132 -4.81 -7.86 -4.10
CA GLY A 132 -3.94 -8.57 -5.03
C GLY A 132 -3.50 -7.69 -6.20
N TRP A 133 -3.17 -8.34 -7.31
CA TRP A 133 -2.84 -7.68 -8.56
C TRP A 133 -4.07 -7.60 -9.47
N SER A 134 -4.37 -6.43 -9.97
CA SER A 134 -5.37 -6.21 -10.99
C SER A 134 -4.82 -5.22 -12.02
N LYS A 135 -4.62 -5.70 -13.24
CA LYS A 135 -4.17 -4.86 -14.35
C LYS A 135 -5.12 -3.68 -14.57
N ARG A 136 -6.41 -3.97 -14.57
CA ARG A 136 -7.46 -2.95 -14.72
C ARG A 136 -7.38 -1.88 -13.65
N GLU A 137 -7.18 -2.26 -12.38
CA GLU A 137 -7.08 -1.31 -11.28
C GLU A 137 -5.80 -0.49 -11.35
N VAL A 138 -4.69 -1.09 -11.74
CA VAL A 138 -3.41 -0.37 -11.92
C VAL A 138 -3.53 0.64 -13.07
N GLU A 139 -4.16 0.27 -14.17
CA GLU A 139 -4.43 1.19 -15.27
C GLU A 139 -5.32 2.36 -14.83
N TRP A 140 -6.34 2.07 -14.03
CA TRP A 140 -7.23 3.09 -13.48
C TRP A 140 -6.48 4.06 -12.57
N LEU A 141 -5.63 3.55 -11.67
CA LEU A 141 -4.78 4.39 -10.82
C LEU A 141 -3.82 5.24 -11.65
N GLY A 142 -3.25 4.66 -12.69
CA GLY A 142 -2.41 5.38 -13.63
C GLY A 142 -3.14 6.56 -14.27
N GLY A 143 -4.37 6.33 -14.73
CA GLY A 143 -5.23 7.38 -15.26
C GLY A 143 -5.49 8.50 -14.26
N LEU A 144 -5.76 8.14 -13.02
CA LEU A 144 -5.96 9.10 -11.93
C LEU A 144 -4.68 9.93 -11.66
N ALA A 145 -3.53 9.29 -11.73
CA ALA A 145 -2.23 9.91 -11.50
C ALA A 145 -1.65 10.62 -12.72
N GLY A 146 -2.31 10.53 -13.87
CA GLY A 146 -1.82 11.14 -15.11
C GLY A 146 -0.62 10.41 -15.73
N VAL A 147 -0.48 9.11 -15.48
CA VAL A 147 0.63 8.31 -16.00
C VAL A 147 0.13 7.06 -16.71
N GLU A 148 0.90 6.61 -17.69
CA GLU A 148 0.72 5.28 -18.28
C GLU A 148 1.44 4.26 -17.41
N ALA A 149 0.72 3.71 -16.42
CA ALA A 149 1.31 2.79 -15.45
C ALA A 149 1.72 1.45 -16.09
N ILE A 150 0.91 0.95 -17.02
CA ILE A 150 1.23 -0.27 -17.77
C ILE A 150 1.54 0.15 -19.19
N ARG A 151 2.74 -0.20 -19.65
CA ARG A 151 3.28 0.22 -20.94
C ARG A 151 3.20 -0.92 -21.95
N ARG A 152 3.22 -0.56 -23.22
CA ARG A 152 3.35 -1.53 -24.31
C ARG A 152 4.61 -2.34 -24.09
N GLY A 153 4.49 -3.67 -24.14
CA GLY A 153 5.59 -4.59 -23.89
C GLY A 153 5.65 -5.12 -22.46
N ASP A 154 4.91 -4.52 -21.53
CA ASP A 154 4.77 -5.11 -20.20
C ASP A 154 3.92 -6.38 -20.31
N ASN A 155 4.52 -7.50 -19.94
CA ASN A 155 3.85 -8.79 -19.99
C ASN A 155 3.33 -9.12 -18.58
N VAL A 156 2.13 -8.65 -18.28
CA VAL A 156 1.51 -8.81 -16.96
C VAL A 156 0.19 -9.58 -17.06
N PRO A 157 -0.17 -10.35 -16.03
CA PRO A 157 -1.48 -11.02 -16.01
C PRO A 157 -2.61 -10.00 -15.80
N GLU A 158 -3.83 -10.41 -16.15
CA GLU A 158 -5.00 -9.59 -15.89
C GLU A 158 -5.27 -9.48 -14.39
N TRP A 159 -5.09 -10.57 -13.66
CA TRP A 159 -5.38 -10.63 -12.22
C TRP A 159 -4.57 -11.71 -11.53
N LYS A 160 -4.18 -11.46 -10.26
CA LYS A 160 -3.56 -12.44 -9.36
C LYS A 160 -4.08 -12.19 -7.94
N PRO A 161 -4.54 -13.22 -7.22
CA PRO A 161 -4.88 -13.07 -5.81
C PRO A 161 -3.63 -12.79 -4.97
N GLY A 162 -3.83 -12.06 -3.91
CA GLY A 162 -2.78 -11.80 -2.93
C GLY A 162 -2.47 -13.03 -2.05
#